data_072b6b6cc885a263f931317c694b3636
#
_entry.id   072b6b6cc885a263f931317c694b3636
#
_cell.length_a   1.000
_cell.length_b   1.000
_cell.length_c   1.000
_cell.angle_alpha   90.00
_cell.angle_beta   90.00
_cell.angle_gamma   90.00
#
_symmetry.space_group_name_H-M   'P 1'
#
loop_
_entity.id
_entity.type
_entity.pdbx_description
1 polymer ?
#
loop_
_entity_poly.entity_id
_entity_poly.type
_entity_poly.pdbx_seq_one_letter_code
_entity_poly.pdbx_strand_id
1 'polypeptide(L)'
;MLPGRAYDEVSRTAHELQRIGPQIVDLRIKNQVAILYSRDSYFGIEFMKFSDRANYTTILHQMHRVLFHANVGVDFIFPDSTNLPDYKVIVVPPLYIARDTLLVRLKDFVKNGGHLVVAFKSGFCNEYLTVRWEMMPGPLKGAAGFHYQEFSSLRQPLPLKSDPFHAGTDNTVSEWAEMIVPDTAKGLAYYDHPFFGKYAAITRNEFGKGSLTHEGTVLSEKL
;
A
#
# COMPACT_ATOMS: atom_id res chain seq x y z
N MET A 1 -32.09 27.64 -35.65
CA MET A 1 -32.46 27.54 -34.22
C MET A 1 -31.68 28.65 -33.51
N LEU A 2 -32.37 29.53 -32.79
CA LEU A 2 -31.68 30.59 -32.03
C LEU A 2 -30.96 30.01 -30.84
N PRO A 3 -29.81 30.57 -30.46
CA PRO A 3 -29.10 30.17 -29.25
C PRO A 3 -30.00 30.35 -28.02
N GLY A 4 -30.02 29.34 -27.14
CA GLY A 4 -30.78 29.41 -25.91
C GLY A 4 -29.86 29.47 -24.69
N ARG A 5 -30.43 29.51 -23.48
CA ARG A 5 -29.69 29.63 -22.20
C ARG A 5 -28.50 28.64 -22.06
N ALA A 6 -28.70 27.40 -22.51
CA ALA A 6 -27.63 26.41 -22.45
C ALA A 6 -26.41 26.79 -23.32
N TYR A 7 -26.69 27.35 -24.53
CA TYR A 7 -25.64 27.85 -25.41
C TYR A 7 -24.87 29.02 -24.76
N ASP A 8 -25.62 29.97 -24.14
CA ASP A 8 -25.01 31.14 -23.50
C ASP A 8 -24.09 30.71 -22.34
N GLU A 9 -24.51 29.73 -21.52
CA GLU A 9 -23.70 29.19 -20.44
C GLU A 9 -22.42 28.49 -20.95
N VAL A 10 -22.53 27.64 -21.96
CA VAL A 10 -21.38 26.96 -22.58
C VAL A 10 -20.43 27.99 -23.20
N SER A 11 -20.98 29.00 -23.91
CA SER A 11 -20.19 30.06 -24.50
C SER A 11 -19.42 30.86 -23.46
N ARG A 12 -20.06 31.22 -22.34
CA ARG A 12 -19.40 31.92 -21.21
C ARG A 12 -18.27 31.10 -20.65
N THR A 13 -18.50 29.81 -20.35
CA THR A 13 -17.46 28.91 -19.85
C THR A 13 -16.31 28.78 -20.84
N ALA A 14 -16.60 28.63 -22.14
CA ALA A 14 -15.57 28.53 -23.17
C ALA A 14 -14.70 29.80 -23.26
N HIS A 15 -15.31 30.99 -23.22
CA HIS A 15 -14.55 32.25 -23.19
C HIS A 15 -13.68 32.39 -21.92
N GLU A 16 -14.21 31.95 -20.78
CA GLU A 16 -13.40 31.95 -19.55
C GLU A 16 -12.19 31.00 -19.66
N LEU A 17 -12.39 29.76 -20.13
CA LEU A 17 -11.31 28.81 -20.37
C LEU A 17 -10.30 29.34 -21.40
N GLN A 18 -10.77 30.03 -22.45
CA GLN A 18 -9.88 30.67 -23.40
C GLN A 18 -9.00 31.75 -22.74
N ARG A 19 -9.55 32.52 -21.83
CA ARG A 19 -8.84 33.58 -21.10
C ARG A 19 -7.82 33.02 -20.12
N ILE A 20 -8.15 31.97 -19.36
CA ILE A 20 -7.27 31.40 -18.32
C ILE A 20 -6.37 30.28 -18.84
N GLY A 21 -6.73 29.70 -19.99
CA GLY A 21 -6.01 28.56 -20.59
C GLY A 21 -4.50 28.70 -20.65
N PRO A 22 -3.95 29.84 -21.15
CA PRO A 22 -2.50 30.03 -21.18
C PRO A 22 -1.82 29.99 -19.80
N GLN A 23 -2.56 30.18 -18.73
CA GLN A 23 -2.04 30.16 -17.34
C GLN A 23 -2.10 28.75 -16.72
N ILE A 24 -2.91 27.86 -17.24
CA ILE A 24 -3.18 26.55 -16.63
C ILE A 24 -2.80 25.36 -17.51
N VAL A 25 -2.56 25.55 -18.82
CA VAL A 25 -2.34 24.45 -19.78
C VAL A 25 -1.17 23.53 -19.43
N ASP A 26 -0.13 24.05 -18.81
CA ASP A 26 1.08 23.31 -18.45
C ASP A 26 1.19 23.03 -16.94
N LEU A 27 0.15 23.34 -16.16
CA LEU A 27 0.16 23.05 -14.74
C LEU A 27 0.15 21.54 -14.52
N ARG A 28 1.07 21.08 -13.67
CA ARG A 28 1.16 19.69 -13.23
C ARG A 28 1.14 19.64 -11.71
N ILE A 29 0.32 18.73 -11.19
CA ILE A 29 0.34 18.41 -9.77
C ILE A 29 1.61 17.63 -9.48
N LYS A 30 2.36 18.03 -8.44
CA LYS A 30 3.50 17.28 -7.90
C LYS A 30 3.06 16.55 -6.65
N ASN A 31 2.69 15.30 -6.78
CA ASN A 31 2.40 14.45 -5.64
C ASN A 31 3.71 13.94 -5.01
N GLN A 32 3.73 13.82 -3.68
CA GLN A 32 4.85 13.27 -2.93
C GLN A 32 4.62 11.81 -2.55
N VAL A 33 3.42 11.31 -2.80
CA VAL A 33 2.98 9.95 -2.50
C VAL A 33 2.60 9.25 -3.78
N ALA A 34 3.01 8.00 -3.91
CA ALA A 34 2.56 7.13 -4.98
C ALA A 34 1.99 5.82 -4.44
N ILE A 35 1.04 5.23 -5.17
CA ILE A 35 0.59 3.85 -4.95
C ILE A 35 1.13 2.98 -6.09
N LEU A 36 1.81 1.89 -5.74
CA LEU A 36 2.32 0.93 -6.71
C LEU A 36 1.23 -0.06 -7.08
N TYR A 37 0.70 0.04 -8.31
CA TYR A 37 -0.27 -0.91 -8.86
C TYR A 37 0.43 -2.03 -9.62
N SER A 38 0.22 -3.28 -9.22
CA SER A 38 0.76 -4.47 -9.88
C SER A 38 -0.36 -5.30 -10.50
N ARG A 39 -0.40 -5.32 -11.82
CA ARG A 39 -1.37 -6.13 -12.59
C ARG A 39 -1.15 -7.63 -12.35
N ASP A 40 0.11 -8.06 -12.27
CA ASP A 40 0.45 -9.46 -12.02
C ASP A 40 -0.03 -9.90 -10.64
N SER A 41 0.18 -9.06 -9.62
CA SER A 41 -0.32 -9.34 -8.27
C SER A 41 -1.85 -9.34 -8.20
N TYR A 42 -2.51 -8.45 -8.93
CA TYR A 42 -3.97 -8.48 -9.06
C TYR A 42 -4.45 -9.83 -9.58
N PHE A 43 -3.95 -10.29 -10.72
CA PHE A 43 -4.34 -11.59 -11.29
C PHE A 43 -3.92 -12.77 -10.42
N GLY A 44 -2.73 -12.70 -9.82
CA GLY A 44 -2.26 -13.76 -8.92
C GLY A 44 -3.14 -13.92 -7.68
N ILE A 45 -3.61 -12.83 -7.09
CA ILE A 45 -4.52 -12.86 -5.94
C ILE A 45 -5.93 -13.31 -6.35
N GLU A 46 -6.43 -12.91 -7.53
CA GLU A 46 -7.71 -13.42 -8.05
C GLU A 46 -7.68 -14.94 -8.31
N PHE A 47 -6.53 -15.46 -8.72
CA PHE A 47 -6.32 -16.91 -8.91
C PHE A 47 -6.12 -17.64 -7.57
N MET A 48 -5.29 -17.10 -6.67
CA MET A 48 -4.95 -17.66 -5.35
C MET A 48 -5.51 -16.76 -4.24
N LYS A 49 -6.83 -16.75 -4.11
CA LYS A 49 -7.56 -15.91 -3.15
C LYS A 49 -7.08 -16.17 -1.72
N PHE A 50 -6.88 -15.10 -0.97
CA PHE A 50 -6.59 -15.15 0.47
C PHE A 50 -7.86 -15.00 1.32
N SER A 51 -8.95 -14.48 0.73
CA SER A 51 -10.25 -14.26 1.36
C SER A 51 -11.36 -14.28 0.31
N ASP A 52 -12.58 -14.60 0.74
CA ASP A 52 -13.80 -14.47 -0.07
C ASP A 52 -14.42 -13.06 0.05
N ARG A 53 -14.00 -12.26 1.02
CA ARG A 53 -14.56 -10.94 1.35
C ARG A 53 -13.69 -9.78 0.90
N ALA A 54 -12.39 -10.02 0.65
CA ALA A 54 -11.45 -9.02 0.20
C ALA A 54 -10.57 -9.56 -0.93
N ASN A 55 -10.23 -8.68 -1.86
CA ASN A 55 -9.35 -8.97 -2.98
C ASN A 55 -8.37 -7.80 -3.19
N TYR A 56 -7.50 -7.91 -4.19
CA TYR A 56 -6.51 -6.87 -4.48
C TYR A 56 -7.13 -5.48 -4.67
N THR A 57 -8.24 -5.41 -5.42
CA THR A 57 -8.92 -4.14 -5.73
C THR A 57 -9.53 -3.50 -4.49
N THR A 58 -10.14 -4.28 -3.59
CA THR A 58 -10.70 -3.74 -2.34
C THR A 58 -9.62 -3.16 -1.44
N ILE A 59 -8.46 -3.81 -1.32
CA ILE A 59 -7.32 -3.31 -0.55
C ILE A 59 -6.74 -2.04 -1.19
N LEU A 60 -6.53 -2.05 -2.51
CA LEU A 60 -6.07 -0.88 -3.26
C LEU A 60 -6.98 0.33 -3.04
N HIS A 61 -8.30 0.13 -3.17
CA HIS A 61 -9.29 1.19 -2.96
C HIS A 61 -9.28 1.69 -1.52
N GLN A 62 -9.14 0.82 -0.53
CA GLN A 62 -9.06 1.21 0.87
C GLN A 62 -7.83 2.08 1.13
N MET A 63 -6.65 1.67 0.68
CA MET A 63 -5.42 2.45 0.82
C MET A 63 -5.51 3.81 0.13
N HIS A 64 -6.07 3.86 -1.09
CA HIS A 64 -6.30 5.13 -1.79
C HIS A 64 -7.31 6.02 -1.05
N ARG A 65 -8.42 5.45 -0.56
CA ARG A 65 -9.48 6.19 0.13
C ARG A 65 -8.98 6.88 1.41
N VAL A 66 -8.15 6.18 2.19
CA VAL A 66 -7.54 6.77 3.40
C VAL A 66 -6.69 7.99 3.05
N LEU A 67 -5.85 7.91 2.01
CA LEU A 67 -5.04 9.03 1.52
C LEU A 67 -5.91 10.16 0.98
N PHE A 68 -6.97 9.83 0.24
CA PHE A 68 -7.93 10.80 -0.28
C PHE A 68 -8.63 11.57 0.84
N HIS A 69 -9.10 10.89 1.88
CA HIS A 69 -9.73 11.54 3.03
C HIS A 69 -8.75 12.39 3.86
N ALA A 70 -7.46 12.06 3.81
CA ALA A 70 -6.40 12.86 4.40
C ALA A 70 -5.98 14.06 3.51
N ASN A 71 -6.64 14.31 2.37
CA ASN A 71 -6.28 15.31 1.36
C ASN A 71 -4.85 15.15 0.82
N VAL A 72 -4.38 13.93 0.71
CA VAL A 72 -3.07 13.59 0.14
C VAL A 72 -3.25 13.23 -1.33
N GLY A 73 -2.66 14.04 -2.22
CA GLY A 73 -2.60 13.74 -3.65
C GLY A 73 -1.69 12.56 -3.92
N VAL A 74 -2.14 11.66 -4.80
CA VAL A 74 -1.47 10.38 -5.07
C VAL A 74 -1.33 10.15 -6.56
N ASP A 75 -0.15 9.69 -6.98
CA ASP A 75 0.08 9.15 -8.32
C ASP A 75 0.01 7.62 -8.28
N PHE A 76 -0.40 7.01 -9.39
CA PHE A 76 -0.25 5.57 -9.58
C PHE A 76 1.03 5.29 -10.38
N ILE A 77 1.87 4.42 -9.83
CA ILE A 77 3.08 3.91 -10.49
C ILE A 77 2.97 2.40 -10.70
N PHE A 78 3.78 1.89 -11.61
CA PHE A 78 3.76 0.50 -12.03
C PHE A 78 5.13 -0.16 -11.75
N PRO A 79 5.23 -1.51 -11.76
CA PRO A 79 6.49 -2.22 -11.51
C PRO A 79 7.68 -1.74 -12.35
N ASP A 80 7.42 -1.31 -13.58
CA ASP A 80 8.47 -0.85 -14.52
C ASP A 80 8.70 0.67 -14.47
N SER A 81 7.95 1.43 -13.64
CA SER A 81 8.14 2.87 -13.49
C SER A 81 9.54 3.20 -12.99
N THR A 82 10.20 4.16 -13.63
CA THR A 82 11.57 4.58 -13.28
C THR A 82 11.65 5.73 -12.29
N ASN A 83 10.53 6.39 -12.05
CA ASN A 83 10.40 7.62 -11.26
C ASN A 83 10.14 7.39 -9.75
N LEU A 84 10.45 6.21 -9.22
CA LEU A 84 10.32 5.94 -7.78
C LEU A 84 11.03 7.01 -6.90
N PRO A 85 12.23 7.50 -7.27
CA PRO A 85 12.95 8.49 -6.46
C PRO A 85 12.25 9.86 -6.38
N ASP A 86 11.27 10.14 -7.23
CA ASP A 86 10.54 11.42 -7.23
C ASP A 86 9.56 11.52 -6.04
N TYR A 87 9.24 10.39 -5.40
CA TYR A 87 8.29 10.32 -4.29
C TYR A 87 8.99 10.25 -2.94
N LYS A 88 8.32 10.72 -1.91
CA LYS A 88 8.74 10.55 -0.51
C LYS A 88 8.16 9.28 0.11
N VAL A 89 6.93 8.94 -0.28
CA VAL A 89 6.22 7.77 0.22
C VAL A 89 5.73 6.95 -0.96
N ILE A 90 5.96 5.65 -0.91
CA ILE A 90 5.35 4.69 -1.83
C ILE A 90 4.52 3.70 -1.00
N VAL A 91 3.22 3.63 -1.29
CA VAL A 91 2.29 2.65 -0.72
C VAL A 91 2.20 1.48 -1.68
N VAL A 92 2.38 0.29 -1.15
CA VAL A 92 2.43 -0.96 -1.94
C VAL A 92 1.32 -1.88 -1.44
N PRO A 93 0.17 -1.93 -2.14
CA PRO A 93 -0.85 -2.97 -1.93
C PRO A 93 -0.22 -4.36 -2.05
N PRO A 94 -0.91 -5.45 -1.67
CA PRO A 94 -0.30 -6.78 -1.66
C PRO A 94 0.48 -7.11 -2.94
N LEU A 95 1.79 -6.94 -2.92
CA LEU A 95 2.70 -7.19 -4.04
C LEU A 95 3.03 -8.69 -4.12
N TYR A 96 1.98 -9.49 -4.32
CA TYR A 96 2.02 -10.94 -4.25
C TYR A 96 2.99 -11.56 -5.26
N ILE A 97 2.98 -11.03 -6.49
CA ILE A 97 3.93 -11.39 -7.55
C ILE A 97 4.88 -10.23 -7.78
N ALA A 98 6.18 -10.48 -7.65
CA ALA A 98 7.19 -9.47 -7.91
C ALA A 98 8.48 -10.08 -8.48
N ARG A 99 9.10 -9.39 -9.44
CA ARG A 99 10.46 -9.67 -9.87
C ARG A 99 11.45 -9.21 -8.80
N ASP A 100 12.57 -9.89 -8.68
CA ASP A 100 13.65 -9.51 -7.76
C ASP A 100 14.16 -8.10 -8.03
N THR A 101 14.24 -7.72 -9.30
CA THR A 101 14.67 -6.37 -9.71
C THR A 101 13.77 -5.27 -9.14
N LEU A 102 12.45 -5.48 -9.08
CA LEU A 102 11.53 -4.54 -8.45
C LEU A 102 11.77 -4.48 -6.93
N LEU A 103 11.89 -5.64 -6.27
CA LEU A 103 12.11 -5.69 -4.82
C LEU A 103 13.43 -5.02 -4.41
N VAL A 104 14.49 -5.20 -5.23
CA VAL A 104 15.77 -4.50 -5.03
C VAL A 104 15.58 -2.98 -5.18
N ARG A 105 14.87 -2.52 -6.22
CA ARG A 105 14.60 -1.07 -6.43
C ARG A 105 13.79 -0.47 -5.28
N LEU A 106 12.79 -1.18 -4.75
CA LEU A 106 12.03 -0.74 -3.57
C LEU A 106 12.92 -0.65 -2.33
N LYS A 107 13.81 -1.63 -2.14
CA LYS A 107 14.80 -1.60 -1.07
C LYS A 107 15.78 -0.43 -1.20
N ASP A 108 16.26 -0.14 -2.41
CA ASP A 108 17.13 0.99 -2.68
C ASP A 108 16.41 2.33 -2.50
N PHE A 109 15.13 2.42 -2.83
CA PHE A 109 14.30 3.58 -2.54
C PHE A 109 14.31 3.89 -1.03
N VAL A 110 14.08 2.89 -0.19
CA VAL A 110 14.15 3.05 1.28
C VAL A 110 15.56 3.43 1.71
N LYS A 111 16.58 2.73 1.23
CA LYS A 111 17.98 3.01 1.59
C LYS A 111 18.37 4.47 1.33
N ASN A 112 17.82 5.08 0.28
CA ASN A 112 18.11 6.44 -0.16
C ASN A 112 17.25 7.52 0.51
N GLY A 113 16.32 7.16 1.41
CA GLY A 113 15.55 8.12 2.21
C GLY A 113 14.04 8.10 1.94
N GLY A 114 13.56 7.20 1.07
CA GLY A 114 12.13 7.00 0.83
C GLY A 114 11.45 6.28 1.99
N HIS A 115 10.15 6.49 2.11
CA HIS A 115 9.29 5.80 3.05
C HIS A 115 8.40 4.79 2.31
N LEU A 116 8.54 3.50 2.62
CA LEU A 116 7.80 2.43 1.97
C LEU A 116 6.76 1.87 2.94
N VAL A 117 5.49 1.86 2.53
CA VAL A 117 4.41 1.17 3.25
C VAL A 117 4.02 -0.05 2.43
N VAL A 118 4.17 -1.23 3.00
CA VAL A 118 4.01 -2.51 2.28
C VAL A 118 2.94 -3.36 2.94
N ALA A 119 1.95 -3.78 2.18
CA ALA A 119 0.92 -4.69 2.65
C ALA A 119 1.41 -6.15 2.68
N PHE A 120 0.66 -6.95 3.39
CA PHE A 120 0.85 -8.41 3.52
C PHE A 120 1.03 -9.12 2.17
N LYS A 121 1.59 -10.34 2.19
CA LYS A 121 1.91 -11.19 1.01
C LYS A 121 2.84 -10.53 -0.02
N SER A 122 3.46 -9.38 0.31
CA SER A 122 4.39 -8.74 -0.61
C SER A 122 5.71 -9.50 -0.71
N GLY A 123 6.18 -9.73 -1.95
CA GLY A 123 7.37 -10.53 -2.21
C GLY A 123 7.18 -12.05 -2.05
N PHE A 124 5.94 -12.52 -1.96
CA PHE A 124 5.63 -13.94 -1.69
C PHE A 124 5.96 -14.86 -2.87
N CYS A 125 5.60 -14.44 -4.09
CA CYS A 125 5.89 -15.17 -5.33
C CYS A 125 6.83 -14.39 -6.24
N ASN A 126 7.58 -15.12 -7.07
CA ASN A 126 8.32 -14.57 -8.18
C ASN A 126 7.40 -14.27 -9.38
N GLU A 127 7.95 -13.81 -10.51
CA GLU A 127 7.21 -13.47 -11.74
C GLU A 127 6.50 -14.64 -12.41
N TYR A 128 6.81 -15.88 -12.03
CA TYR A 128 6.17 -17.11 -12.53
C TYR A 128 5.09 -17.65 -11.57
N LEU A 129 4.65 -16.84 -10.58
CA LEU A 129 3.73 -17.26 -9.52
C LEU A 129 4.28 -18.43 -8.68
N THR A 130 5.59 -18.64 -8.69
CA THR A 130 6.24 -19.64 -7.84
C THR A 130 6.51 -19.03 -6.47
N VAL A 131 6.04 -19.68 -5.41
CA VAL A 131 6.33 -19.29 -4.03
C VAL A 131 7.84 -19.31 -3.79
N ARG A 132 8.37 -18.25 -3.20
CA ARG A 132 9.78 -18.18 -2.85
C ARG A 132 10.10 -19.16 -1.74
N TRP A 133 11.26 -19.77 -1.81
CA TRP A 133 11.74 -20.71 -0.79
C TRP A 133 12.41 -19.97 0.39
N GLU A 134 12.81 -18.72 0.17
CA GLU A 134 13.41 -17.90 1.22
C GLU A 134 12.36 -17.54 2.29
N MET A 135 12.87 -17.32 3.51
CA MET A 135 12.04 -16.84 4.62
C MET A 135 11.46 -15.46 4.29
N MET A 136 10.13 -15.35 4.44
CA MET A 136 9.39 -14.12 4.11
C MET A 136 9.82 -12.93 5.00
N PRO A 137 9.82 -11.73 4.45
CA PRO A 137 9.33 -11.30 3.13
C PRO A 137 10.36 -11.42 1.98
N GLY A 138 11.13 -12.49 1.91
CA GLY A 138 12.06 -12.79 0.82
C GLY A 138 13.14 -11.72 0.65
N PRO A 139 13.36 -11.20 -0.58
CA PRO A 139 14.40 -10.19 -0.85
C PRO A 139 14.23 -8.88 -0.06
N LEU A 140 13.03 -8.57 0.44
CA LEU A 140 12.77 -7.38 1.26
C LEU A 140 13.22 -7.55 2.72
N LYS A 141 13.52 -8.77 3.19
CA LYS A 141 13.82 -9.08 4.59
C LYS A 141 14.82 -8.10 5.23
N GLY A 142 15.91 -7.78 4.53
CA GLY A 142 16.94 -6.88 5.07
C GLY A 142 16.46 -5.46 5.32
N ALA A 143 15.55 -4.94 4.48
CA ALA A 143 14.94 -3.61 4.67
C ALA A 143 13.72 -3.67 5.61
N ALA A 144 13.00 -4.78 5.61
CA ALA A 144 11.82 -4.98 6.44
C ALA A 144 12.18 -5.21 7.91
N GLY A 145 13.35 -5.81 8.20
CA GLY A 145 13.85 -6.03 9.57
C GLY A 145 13.03 -7.02 10.39
N PHE A 146 12.32 -7.91 9.73
CA PHE A 146 11.53 -8.97 10.34
C PHE A 146 11.51 -10.21 9.47
N HIS A 147 10.97 -11.29 10.00
CA HIS A 147 10.63 -12.49 9.23
C HIS A 147 9.32 -13.09 9.67
N TYR A 148 8.73 -13.93 8.83
CA TYR A 148 7.60 -14.80 9.18
C TYR A 148 7.62 -16.09 8.36
N GLN A 149 7.05 -17.15 8.90
CA GLN A 149 6.88 -18.46 8.26
C GLN A 149 5.42 -18.90 8.28
N GLU A 150 4.62 -18.32 9.18
CA GLU A 150 3.25 -18.70 9.43
C GLU A 150 2.33 -17.52 9.11
N PHE A 151 1.16 -17.85 8.59
CA PHE A 151 0.08 -16.92 8.32
C PHE A 151 -1.26 -17.65 8.45
N SER A 152 -2.34 -16.88 8.60
CA SER A 152 -3.69 -17.43 8.70
C SER A 152 -4.71 -16.52 8.02
N SER A 153 -5.72 -17.13 7.40
CA SER A 153 -6.94 -16.39 7.04
C SER A 153 -7.78 -16.17 8.29
N LEU A 154 -8.27 -14.95 8.47
CA LEU A 154 -9.12 -14.60 9.62
C LEU A 154 -10.59 -14.75 9.23
N ARG A 155 -11.30 -15.63 9.94
CA ARG A 155 -12.75 -15.83 9.76
C ARG A 155 -13.58 -14.69 10.36
N GLN A 156 -13.04 -14.04 11.39
CA GLN A 156 -13.66 -12.91 12.10
C GLN A 156 -12.59 -11.84 12.34
N PRO A 157 -12.99 -10.56 12.46
CA PRO A 157 -12.07 -9.51 12.86
C PRO A 157 -11.38 -9.82 14.18
N LEU A 158 -10.11 -9.45 14.28
CA LEU A 158 -9.27 -9.65 15.44
C LEU A 158 -8.83 -8.29 15.98
N PRO A 159 -9.01 -7.99 17.27
CA PRO A 159 -8.52 -6.74 17.85
C PRO A 159 -6.99 -6.70 17.92
N LEU A 160 -6.45 -5.49 17.94
CA LEU A 160 -5.04 -5.24 18.28
C LEU A 160 -4.91 -4.89 19.76
N LYS A 161 -3.82 -5.32 20.39
CA LYS A 161 -3.53 -5.03 21.79
C LYS A 161 -3.38 -3.55 22.07
N SER A 162 -3.98 -3.08 23.15
CA SER A 162 -3.74 -1.76 23.74
C SER A 162 -4.07 -0.56 22.84
N ASP A 163 -4.79 -0.76 21.74
CA ASP A 163 -5.21 0.29 20.82
C ASP A 163 -4.10 1.33 20.51
N PRO A 164 -2.99 0.92 19.89
CA PRO A 164 -1.78 1.75 19.77
C PRO A 164 -1.97 2.98 18.90
N PHE A 165 -3.03 3.03 18.09
CA PHE A 165 -3.35 4.13 17.18
C PHE A 165 -4.60 4.90 17.60
N HIS A 166 -5.19 4.60 18.76
CA HIS A 166 -6.40 5.25 19.29
C HIS A 166 -7.61 5.15 18.35
N ALA A 167 -7.74 4.00 17.67
CA ALA A 167 -8.84 3.74 16.75
C ALA A 167 -10.17 3.37 17.45
N GLY A 168 -10.15 3.07 18.73
CA GLY A 168 -11.32 2.73 19.53
C GLY A 168 -11.96 1.43 19.06
N THR A 169 -13.27 1.45 18.73
CA THR A 169 -14.00 0.28 18.23
C THR A 169 -13.46 -0.25 16.89
N ASP A 170 -12.73 0.59 16.14
CA ASP A 170 -12.14 0.23 14.85
C ASP A 170 -10.71 -0.31 14.99
N ASN A 171 -10.22 -0.51 16.23
CA ASN A 171 -8.91 -1.15 16.51
C ASN A 171 -8.95 -2.65 16.20
N THR A 172 -9.26 -2.98 14.95
CA THR A 172 -9.43 -4.36 14.47
C THR A 172 -8.79 -4.58 13.12
N VAL A 173 -8.35 -5.82 12.90
CA VAL A 173 -7.82 -6.31 11.64
C VAL A 173 -8.65 -7.49 11.14
N SER A 174 -8.60 -7.77 9.84
CA SER A 174 -9.47 -8.78 9.23
C SER A 174 -8.77 -9.54 8.10
N GLU A 175 -9.43 -10.55 7.59
CA GLU A 175 -9.14 -11.34 6.39
C GLU A 175 -7.85 -12.14 6.42
N TRP A 176 -6.73 -11.55 6.84
CA TRP A 176 -5.39 -12.14 6.79
C TRP A 176 -4.55 -11.72 7.98
N ALA A 177 -3.69 -12.61 8.46
CA ALA A 177 -2.72 -12.32 9.50
C ALA A 177 -1.41 -13.05 9.22
N GLU A 178 -0.32 -12.31 9.13
CA GLU A 178 1.05 -12.82 9.12
C GLU A 178 1.59 -12.84 10.55
N MET A 179 2.24 -13.94 10.93
CA MET A 179 2.82 -14.11 12.26
C MET A 179 4.24 -13.51 12.29
N ILE A 180 4.30 -12.17 12.30
CA ILE A 180 5.56 -11.44 12.15
C ILE A 180 6.39 -11.53 13.42
N VAL A 181 7.67 -11.91 13.24
CA VAL A 181 8.72 -11.90 14.28
C VAL A 181 9.69 -10.76 13.94
N PRO A 182 9.68 -9.65 14.69
CA PRO A 182 10.62 -8.56 14.50
C PRO A 182 12.06 -9.01 14.78
N ASP A 183 13.00 -8.67 13.88
CA ASP A 183 14.46 -8.84 14.07
C ASP A 183 15.07 -7.50 14.48
N THR A 184 15.14 -6.53 13.56
CA THR A 184 15.57 -5.15 13.78
C THR A 184 14.41 -4.16 13.75
N ALA A 185 13.26 -4.58 13.21
CA ALA A 185 12.07 -3.75 13.14
C ALA A 185 11.44 -3.56 14.52
N LYS A 186 10.80 -2.41 14.69
CA LYS A 186 9.94 -2.16 15.85
C LYS A 186 8.53 -2.68 15.54
N GLY A 187 7.97 -3.54 16.42
CA GLY A 187 6.54 -3.86 16.40
C GLY A 187 5.73 -2.64 16.83
N LEU A 188 4.84 -2.18 15.95
CA LEU A 188 3.96 -1.05 16.24
C LEU A 188 2.63 -1.51 16.82
N ALA A 189 2.14 -2.67 16.39
CA ALA A 189 0.91 -3.28 16.88
C ALA A 189 1.06 -4.81 16.93
N TYR A 190 0.36 -5.42 17.85
CA TYR A 190 0.33 -6.87 18.08
C TYR A 190 -1.10 -7.37 18.11
N TYR A 191 -1.32 -8.63 17.68
CA TYR A 191 -2.66 -9.24 17.74
C TYR A 191 -3.11 -9.44 19.20
N ASP A 192 -4.35 -9.11 19.51
CA ASP A 192 -4.95 -9.47 20.80
C ASP A 192 -5.58 -10.86 20.70
N HIS A 193 -4.74 -11.89 20.85
CA HIS A 193 -5.11 -13.28 20.71
C HIS A 193 -4.26 -14.17 21.62
N PRO A 194 -4.85 -15.19 22.27
CA PRO A 194 -4.12 -16.05 23.22
C PRO A 194 -2.87 -16.72 22.64
N PHE A 195 -2.94 -17.19 21.37
CA PHE A 195 -1.82 -17.87 20.70
C PHE A 195 -0.98 -16.94 19.83
N PHE A 196 -1.62 -15.99 19.13
CA PHE A 196 -0.94 -15.12 18.17
C PHE A 196 -0.48 -13.78 18.75
N GLY A 197 -0.82 -13.51 20.00
CA GLY A 197 -0.54 -12.24 20.66
C GLY A 197 0.94 -11.92 20.90
N LYS A 198 1.85 -12.82 20.60
CA LYS A 198 3.31 -12.58 20.60
C LYS A 198 3.82 -12.07 19.26
N TYR A 199 3.04 -12.18 18.20
CA TYR A 199 3.42 -11.77 16.85
C TYR A 199 2.95 -10.36 16.55
N ALA A 200 3.78 -9.61 15.86
CA ALA A 200 3.41 -8.27 15.41
C ALA A 200 2.47 -8.35 14.20
N ALA A 201 1.49 -7.44 14.17
CA ALA A 201 0.60 -7.22 13.04
C ALA A 201 1.13 -6.11 12.12
N ILE A 202 1.77 -5.11 12.73
CA ILE A 202 2.35 -3.96 12.02
C ILE A 202 3.76 -3.75 12.57
N THR A 203 4.71 -3.57 11.66
CA THR A 203 6.12 -3.29 12.01
C THR A 203 6.65 -2.09 11.23
N ARG A 204 7.68 -1.45 11.78
CA ARG A 204 8.45 -0.42 11.10
C ARG A 204 9.93 -0.63 11.35
N ASN A 205 10.70 -0.56 10.28
CA ASN A 205 12.15 -0.66 10.32
C ASN A 205 12.80 0.55 9.66
N GLU A 206 13.83 1.10 10.30
CA GLU A 206 14.69 2.10 9.69
C GLU A 206 15.76 1.38 8.88
N PHE A 207 15.94 1.77 7.61
CA PHE A 207 16.90 1.14 6.72
C PHE A 207 17.60 2.18 5.84
N GLY A 208 18.89 2.35 6.03
CA GLY A 208 19.65 3.41 5.37
C GLY A 208 19.19 4.79 5.87
N LYS A 209 18.67 5.61 4.98
CA LYS A 209 18.15 6.96 5.30
C LYS A 209 16.62 7.03 5.38
N GLY A 210 15.94 5.95 5.09
CA GLY A 210 14.48 5.87 5.04
C GLY A 210 13.93 4.79 5.95
N SER A 211 12.66 4.45 5.76
CA SER A 211 12.00 3.43 6.58
C SER A 211 11.01 2.59 5.78
N LEU A 212 10.77 1.38 6.26
CA LEU A 212 9.76 0.47 5.74
C LEU A 212 8.76 0.15 6.86
N THR A 213 7.49 0.45 6.60
CA THR A 213 6.36 0.01 7.42
C THR A 213 5.70 -1.18 6.72
N HIS A 214 5.47 -2.25 7.45
CA HIS A 214 4.77 -3.43 6.92
C HIS A 214 3.48 -3.67 7.67
N GLU A 215 2.42 -3.86 6.90
CA GLU A 215 1.07 -4.19 7.35
C GLU A 215 0.81 -5.67 7.06
N GLY A 216 1.05 -6.55 8.05
CA GLY A 216 0.91 -8.01 7.89
C GLY A 216 -0.53 -8.51 7.91
N THR A 217 -1.50 -7.62 7.72
CA THR A 217 -2.94 -7.90 7.85
C THR A 217 -3.75 -6.86 7.08
N VAL A 218 -5.06 -7.07 6.98
CA VAL A 218 -5.98 -6.04 6.48
C VAL A 218 -6.45 -5.18 7.65
N LEU A 219 -6.05 -3.91 7.63
CA LEU A 219 -6.39 -2.93 8.65
C LEU A 219 -7.83 -2.41 8.48
N SER A 220 -8.43 -1.89 9.56
CA SER A 220 -9.61 -1.04 9.42
C SER A 220 -9.23 0.32 8.80
N GLU A 221 -10.20 1.12 8.39
CA GLU A 221 -9.92 2.42 7.77
C GLU A 221 -9.33 3.46 8.74
N LYS A 222 -9.44 3.23 10.03
CA LYS A 222 -8.88 4.14 11.05
C LYS A 222 -7.48 3.76 11.52
N LEU A 223 -7.06 2.53 11.27
CA LEU A 223 -5.70 2.05 11.54
C LEU A 223 -4.77 2.43 10.41
#